data_f5c4f9a9c3d1bd74a7d6e4f9293b44e8
#
_entry.id   f5c4f9a9c3d1bd74a7d6e4f9293b44e8
#
_cell.length_a   1.000
_cell.length_b   1.000
_cell.length_c   1.000
_cell.angle_alpha   90.00
_cell.angle_beta   90.00
_cell.angle_gamma   90.00
#
_symmetry.space_group_name_H-M   'P 1'
#
loop_
_entity.id
_entity.type
_entity.pdbx_description
1 polymer ?
#
loop_
_entity_poly.entity_id
_entity_poly.type
_entity_poly.pdbx_seq_one_letter_code
_entity_poly.pdbx_strand_id
1 'polypeptide(L)'
;MISAASALAMHATGLTKRFGHVVAMEDADFELAKGEILAVVGDNGAGKTTLIKTLTGALIPDGGQVFLDGQPVSFLTPLDARRAGIETVYQELAIATQLDIAQNMFLGRELRKPGLLGVVFRQLDKKQMRRLAAEQMRGLGIHTRSTSQAVETLSGGQRQAVAVARAAAWGRKVVILDEPTAALGVRETQQVLDLIRRVRDQGLSVVLISHSMPEVFAIADRIHIHRLGRRAAIVSPRTTAMSDVVAVMTGALKPDGLVSALLASPAELRSEERRVGTECLY
;
A
#
# COMPACT_ATOMS: atom_id res chain seq x y z
N MET A 1 -29.65 -7.84 1.00
CA MET A 1 -28.36 -8.12 0.31
C MET A 1 -27.59 -6.80 0.24
N ILE A 2 -26.57 -6.61 1.08
CA ILE A 2 -25.64 -5.47 0.97
C ILE A 2 -24.85 -5.73 -0.30
N SER A 3 -24.92 -4.82 -1.27
CA SER A 3 -24.23 -4.93 -2.56
C SER A 3 -22.72 -5.14 -2.29
N ALA A 4 -22.09 -6.11 -2.96
CA ALA A 4 -20.65 -6.38 -2.84
C ALA A 4 -19.77 -5.13 -3.08
N ALA A 5 -20.25 -4.18 -3.88
CA ALA A 5 -19.60 -2.89 -4.11
C ALA A 5 -19.49 -2.00 -2.85
N SER A 6 -20.37 -2.19 -1.85
CA SER A 6 -20.34 -1.43 -0.58
C SER A 6 -19.22 -1.89 0.37
N ALA A 7 -18.63 -3.07 0.13
CA ALA A 7 -17.54 -3.62 0.93
C ALA A 7 -16.14 -3.16 0.43
N LEU A 8 -16.04 -2.58 -0.77
CA LEU A 8 -14.79 -2.11 -1.33
C LEU A 8 -14.49 -0.67 -0.91
N ALA A 9 -13.26 -0.42 -0.48
CA ALA A 9 -12.76 0.93 -0.24
C ALA A 9 -12.39 1.62 -1.56
N MET A 10 -11.74 0.87 -2.45
CA MET A 10 -11.36 1.34 -3.78
C MET A 10 -11.44 0.18 -4.76
N HIS A 11 -11.93 0.44 -5.97
CA HIS A 11 -11.76 -0.49 -7.08
C HIS A 11 -11.59 0.27 -8.40
N ALA A 12 -11.05 -0.41 -9.39
CA ALA A 12 -10.94 0.11 -10.74
C ALA A 12 -11.19 -1.00 -11.76
N THR A 13 -11.75 -0.63 -12.90
CA THR A 13 -12.09 -1.54 -13.99
C THR A 13 -11.54 -1.04 -15.31
N GLY A 14 -10.92 -1.95 -16.07
CA GLY A 14 -10.50 -1.70 -17.44
C GLY A 14 -9.41 -0.63 -17.59
N LEU A 15 -8.59 -0.38 -16.56
CA LEU A 15 -7.58 0.69 -16.61
C LEU A 15 -6.59 0.43 -17.75
N THR A 16 -6.42 1.43 -18.59
CA THR A 16 -5.50 1.38 -19.73
C THR A 16 -4.59 2.59 -19.71
N LYS A 17 -3.28 2.36 -19.97
CA LYS A 17 -2.29 3.44 -20.11
C LYS A 17 -1.23 3.09 -21.13
N ARG A 18 -1.01 4.00 -22.06
CA ARG A 18 0.00 3.90 -23.12
C ARG A 18 0.99 5.06 -23.02
N PHE A 19 2.23 4.79 -23.32
CA PHE A 19 3.29 5.78 -23.50
C PHE A 19 3.87 5.65 -24.91
N GLY A 20 3.36 6.44 -25.83
CA GLY A 20 3.66 6.28 -27.27
C GLY A 20 3.23 4.89 -27.73
N HIS A 21 4.20 4.08 -28.18
CA HIS A 21 3.94 2.71 -28.65
C HIS A 21 3.98 1.65 -27.53
N VAL A 22 4.39 2.04 -26.31
CA VAL A 22 4.48 1.10 -25.17
C VAL A 22 3.16 1.06 -24.45
N VAL A 23 2.55 -0.12 -24.36
CA VAL A 23 1.37 -0.39 -23.53
C VAL A 23 1.85 -0.77 -22.13
N ALA A 24 1.78 0.17 -21.20
CA ALA A 24 2.22 -0.04 -19.82
C ALA A 24 1.15 -0.70 -18.94
N MET A 25 -0.12 -0.53 -19.32
CA MET A 25 -1.28 -1.13 -18.65
C MET A 25 -2.43 -1.25 -19.65
N GLU A 26 -3.12 -2.37 -19.68
CA GLU A 26 -4.22 -2.62 -20.60
C GLU A 26 -5.27 -3.50 -19.92
N ASP A 27 -6.50 -2.98 -19.86
CA ASP A 27 -7.65 -3.67 -19.26
C ASP A 27 -7.34 -4.20 -17.84
N ALA A 28 -6.71 -3.36 -17.03
CA ALA A 28 -6.29 -3.73 -15.70
C ALA A 28 -7.39 -3.42 -14.67
N ASP A 29 -7.75 -4.42 -13.90
CA ASP A 29 -8.67 -4.28 -12.77
C ASP A 29 -7.91 -4.19 -11.45
N PHE A 30 -8.55 -3.56 -10.46
CA PHE A 30 -8.02 -3.43 -9.12
C PHE A 30 -9.16 -3.48 -8.09
N GLU A 31 -8.94 -4.11 -6.94
CA GLU A 31 -9.93 -4.21 -5.86
C GLU A 31 -9.23 -4.17 -4.51
N LEU A 32 -9.69 -3.27 -3.64
CA LEU A 32 -9.25 -3.12 -2.25
C LEU A 32 -10.48 -3.12 -1.35
N ALA A 33 -10.59 -4.07 -0.44
CA ALA A 33 -11.68 -4.10 0.53
C ALA A 33 -11.43 -3.08 1.67
N LYS A 34 -12.50 -2.75 2.40
CA LYS A 34 -12.37 -1.85 3.56
C LYS A 34 -11.63 -2.55 4.70
N GLY A 35 -10.63 -1.85 5.24
CA GLY A 35 -9.86 -2.33 6.39
C GLY A 35 -8.97 -3.54 6.10
N GLU A 36 -8.60 -3.78 4.83
CA GLU A 36 -7.64 -4.83 4.48
C GLU A 36 -6.25 -4.28 4.17
N ILE A 37 -5.24 -5.14 4.27
CA ILE A 37 -3.92 -4.95 3.68
C ILE A 37 -3.86 -5.77 2.39
N LEU A 38 -3.94 -5.10 1.24
CA LEU A 38 -3.76 -5.70 -0.07
C LEU A 38 -2.31 -5.51 -0.52
N ALA A 39 -1.57 -6.59 -0.68
CA ALA A 39 -0.25 -6.52 -1.29
C ALA A 39 -0.37 -6.52 -2.82
N VAL A 40 0.36 -5.63 -3.50
CA VAL A 40 0.51 -5.61 -4.97
C VAL A 40 1.90 -6.08 -5.31
N VAL A 41 1.98 -7.24 -5.94
CA VAL A 41 3.23 -7.91 -6.33
C VAL A 41 3.31 -8.08 -7.85
N GLY A 42 4.51 -8.26 -8.36
CA GLY A 42 4.77 -8.47 -9.80
C GLY A 42 6.23 -8.16 -10.12
N ASP A 43 6.70 -8.64 -11.25
CA ASP A 43 8.07 -8.39 -11.73
C ASP A 43 8.35 -6.90 -11.99
N ASN A 44 9.63 -6.56 -12.17
CA ASN A 44 10.03 -5.26 -12.65
C ASN A 44 9.46 -5.03 -14.06
N GLY A 45 8.86 -3.86 -14.27
CA GLY A 45 8.17 -3.57 -15.54
C GLY A 45 6.78 -4.16 -15.67
N ALA A 46 6.26 -4.90 -14.67
CA ALA A 46 4.91 -5.47 -14.73
C ALA A 46 3.77 -4.42 -14.81
N GLY A 47 4.05 -3.13 -14.52
CA GLY A 47 3.05 -2.07 -14.55
C GLY A 47 2.56 -1.59 -13.17
N LYS A 48 3.10 -2.13 -12.07
CA LYS A 48 2.70 -1.77 -10.69
C LYS A 48 2.73 -0.25 -10.43
N THR A 49 3.85 0.39 -10.76
CA THR A 49 4.00 1.84 -10.57
C THR A 49 3.01 2.63 -11.43
N THR A 50 2.70 2.16 -12.64
CA THR A 50 1.68 2.76 -13.52
C THR A 50 0.31 2.64 -12.88
N LEU A 51 -0.06 1.47 -12.39
CA LEU A 51 -1.32 1.23 -11.66
C LEU A 51 -1.45 2.20 -10.47
N ILE A 52 -0.45 2.24 -9.59
CA ILE A 52 -0.49 3.10 -8.40
C ILE A 52 -0.57 4.58 -8.76
N LYS A 53 0.22 5.04 -9.73
CA LYS A 53 0.16 6.43 -10.20
C LYS A 53 -1.20 6.78 -10.79
N THR A 54 -1.87 5.84 -11.45
CA THR A 54 -3.23 6.02 -11.97
C THR A 54 -4.26 6.10 -10.84
N LEU A 55 -4.19 5.19 -9.86
CA LEU A 55 -5.10 5.19 -8.69
C LEU A 55 -4.94 6.44 -7.81
N THR A 56 -3.80 7.12 -7.88
CA THR A 56 -3.48 8.30 -7.06
C THR A 56 -3.54 9.63 -7.82
N GLY A 57 -3.93 9.62 -9.11
CA GLY A 57 -4.00 10.83 -9.94
C GLY A 57 -2.64 11.43 -10.30
N ALA A 58 -1.53 10.71 -10.04
CA ALA A 58 -0.21 11.10 -10.53
C ALA A 58 -0.04 10.78 -12.02
N LEU A 59 -0.94 9.98 -12.56
CA LEU A 59 -1.02 9.62 -13.98
C LEU A 59 -2.49 9.51 -14.38
N ILE A 60 -2.89 10.17 -15.44
CA ILE A 60 -4.25 10.08 -15.99
C ILE A 60 -4.32 8.84 -16.89
N PRO A 61 -5.26 7.89 -16.68
CA PRO A 61 -5.45 6.75 -17.54
C PRO A 61 -6.00 7.17 -18.90
N ASP A 62 -5.75 6.38 -19.95
CA ASP A 62 -6.31 6.59 -21.27
C ASP A 62 -7.69 5.93 -21.41
N GLY A 63 -8.03 4.99 -20.50
CA GLY A 63 -9.32 4.32 -20.43
C GLY A 63 -9.53 3.65 -19.09
N GLY A 64 -10.76 3.19 -18.85
CA GLY A 64 -11.18 2.59 -17.60
C GLY A 64 -11.74 3.59 -16.58
N GLN A 65 -12.15 3.09 -15.42
CA GLN A 65 -12.77 3.91 -14.38
C GLN A 65 -12.27 3.50 -12.99
N VAL A 66 -12.01 4.49 -12.14
CA VAL A 66 -11.68 4.31 -10.71
C VAL A 66 -12.91 4.63 -9.89
N PHE A 67 -13.13 3.86 -8.82
CA PHE A 67 -14.21 4.05 -7.86
C PHE A 67 -13.65 4.10 -6.44
N LEU A 68 -14.18 4.99 -5.62
CA LEU A 68 -13.86 5.14 -4.20
C LEU A 68 -15.16 5.06 -3.39
N ASP A 69 -15.26 4.10 -2.47
CA ASP A 69 -16.49 3.77 -1.74
C ASP A 69 -17.71 3.54 -2.67
N GLY A 70 -17.47 2.90 -3.82
CA GLY A 70 -18.49 2.62 -4.82
C GLY A 70 -18.90 3.80 -5.70
N GLN A 71 -18.33 4.99 -5.49
CA GLN A 71 -18.59 6.17 -6.31
C GLN A 71 -17.48 6.34 -7.37
N PRO A 72 -17.85 6.60 -8.65
CA PRO A 72 -16.85 6.87 -9.67
C PRO A 72 -16.10 8.17 -9.35
N VAL A 73 -14.78 8.12 -9.49
CA VAL A 73 -13.89 9.25 -9.24
C VAL A 73 -12.94 9.45 -10.41
N SER A 74 -12.57 10.70 -10.64
CA SER A 74 -11.52 11.07 -11.59
C SER A 74 -10.52 11.98 -10.90
N PHE A 75 -9.29 11.51 -10.73
CA PHE A 75 -8.21 12.28 -10.14
C PHE A 75 -7.34 12.85 -11.25
N LEU A 76 -7.32 14.16 -11.40
CA LEU A 76 -6.47 14.87 -12.36
C LEU A 76 -5.10 15.21 -11.77
N THR A 77 -5.01 15.23 -10.45
CA THR A 77 -3.78 15.51 -9.70
C THR A 77 -3.71 14.65 -8.44
N PRO A 78 -2.49 14.42 -7.89
CA PRO A 78 -2.34 13.75 -6.59
C PRO A 78 -3.05 14.49 -5.44
N LEU A 79 -3.27 15.79 -5.58
CA LEU A 79 -3.99 16.57 -4.58
C LEU A 79 -5.48 16.18 -4.53
N ASP A 80 -6.08 15.81 -5.66
CA ASP A 80 -7.47 15.37 -5.71
C ASP A 80 -7.64 14.04 -4.97
N ALA A 81 -6.73 13.09 -5.16
CA ALA A 81 -6.71 11.83 -4.42
C ALA A 81 -6.53 12.06 -2.91
N ARG A 82 -5.63 12.96 -2.51
CA ARG A 82 -5.45 13.36 -1.11
C ARG A 82 -6.72 13.97 -0.51
N ARG A 83 -7.40 14.85 -1.22
CA ARG A 83 -8.67 15.45 -0.78
C ARG A 83 -9.77 14.39 -0.63
N ALA A 84 -9.76 13.36 -1.46
CA ALA A 84 -10.67 12.22 -1.38
C ALA A 84 -10.34 11.27 -0.21
N GLY A 85 -9.17 11.42 0.45
CA GLY A 85 -8.76 10.64 1.62
C GLY A 85 -7.77 9.52 1.31
N ILE A 86 -7.08 9.58 0.17
CA ILE A 86 -6.02 8.65 -0.23
C ILE A 86 -4.68 9.32 0.03
N GLU A 87 -3.83 8.70 0.83
CA GLU A 87 -2.44 9.14 1.05
C GLU A 87 -1.46 8.12 0.50
N THR A 88 -0.34 8.61 -0.05
CA THR A 88 0.68 7.76 -0.65
C THR A 88 2.05 8.05 -0.07
N VAL A 89 2.75 7.00 0.32
CA VAL A 89 4.18 7.03 0.64
C VAL A 89 4.90 6.36 -0.53
N TYR A 90 5.60 7.14 -1.32
CA TYR A 90 6.43 6.64 -2.40
C TYR A 90 7.76 6.12 -1.88
N GLN A 91 8.48 5.33 -2.67
CA GLN A 91 9.79 4.78 -2.37
C GLN A 91 10.79 5.86 -1.92
N GLU A 92 10.78 7.02 -2.57
CA GLU A 92 11.42 8.24 -2.04
C GLU A 92 10.46 8.87 -1.02
N LEU A 93 10.78 8.78 0.27
CA LEU A 93 9.91 9.10 1.41
C LEU A 93 9.27 10.50 1.39
N ALA A 94 9.70 11.37 0.49
CA ALA A 94 9.30 12.78 0.43
C ALA A 94 9.32 13.45 1.82
N ILE A 95 10.39 13.17 2.58
CA ILE A 95 10.66 13.71 3.91
C ILE A 95 11.73 14.80 3.80
N ALA A 96 11.46 15.96 4.37
CA ALA A 96 12.43 17.03 4.52
C ALA A 96 13.33 16.75 5.74
N THR A 97 14.53 16.24 5.49
CA THR A 97 15.46 15.79 6.55
C THR A 97 15.88 16.89 7.50
N GLN A 98 15.93 18.14 7.03
CA GLN A 98 16.31 19.32 7.82
C GLN A 98 15.20 19.82 8.76
N LEU A 99 13.94 19.36 8.55
CA LEU A 99 12.81 19.72 9.40
C LEU A 99 12.65 18.73 10.56
N ASP A 100 11.98 19.19 11.62
CA ASP A 100 11.65 18.31 12.74
C ASP A 100 10.48 17.35 12.37
N ILE A 101 10.26 16.34 13.22
CA ILE A 101 9.20 15.33 13.00
C ILE A 101 7.83 15.99 12.84
N ALA A 102 7.47 16.94 13.73
CA ALA A 102 6.17 17.59 13.68
C ALA A 102 6.00 18.41 12.39
N GLN A 103 7.04 19.11 11.94
CA GLN A 103 7.02 19.85 10.68
C GLN A 103 6.84 18.91 9.48
N ASN A 104 7.52 17.75 9.47
CA ASN A 104 7.34 16.75 8.44
C ASN A 104 5.92 16.16 8.41
N MET A 105 5.33 15.89 9.57
CA MET A 105 3.96 15.38 9.65
C MET A 105 2.92 16.39 9.13
N PHE A 106 3.18 17.68 9.27
CA PHE A 106 2.29 18.76 8.82
C PHE A 106 2.73 19.43 7.51
N LEU A 107 3.71 18.88 6.80
CA LEU A 107 4.24 19.47 5.57
C LEU A 107 3.15 19.63 4.51
N GLY A 108 2.93 20.90 4.09
CA GLY A 108 1.84 21.30 3.18
C GLY A 108 0.46 21.38 3.83
N ARG A 109 0.38 21.21 5.15
CA ARG A 109 -0.86 21.29 5.97
C ARG A 109 -0.58 21.97 7.31
N GLU A 110 0.34 22.93 7.30
CA GLU A 110 0.82 23.62 8.50
C GLU A 110 -0.31 24.37 9.20
N LEU A 111 -0.37 24.23 10.52
CA LEU A 111 -1.32 24.96 11.33
C LEU A 111 -0.80 26.38 11.60
N ARG A 112 -1.67 27.36 11.42
CA ARG A 112 -1.41 28.77 11.71
C ARG A 112 -2.00 29.16 13.05
N LYS A 113 -1.36 30.12 13.71
CA LYS A 113 -1.89 30.69 14.94
C LYS A 113 -3.25 31.34 14.70
N PRO A 114 -4.15 31.37 15.68
CA PRO A 114 -5.43 32.09 15.57
C PRO A 114 -5.21 33.60 15.49
N GLY A 115 -6.20 34.31 14.95
CA GLY A 115 -6.23 35.79 14.89
C GLY A 115 -5.25 36.38 13.86
N LEU A 116 -4.93 37.67 14.06
CA LEU A 116 -4.08 38.45 13.13
C LEU A 116 -2.70 37.83 12.89
N LEU A 117 -2.11 37.19 13.90
CA LEU A 117 -0.82 36.53 13.78
C LEU A 117 -0.82 35.39 12.75
N GLY A 118 -1.90 34.62 12.66
CA GLY A 118 -2.02 33.53 11.69
C GLY A 118 -2.54 33.99 10.33
N VAL A 119 -3.47 34.93 10.29
CA VAL A 119 -4.10 35.37 9.03
C VAL A 119 -3.20 36.33 8.26
N VAL A 120 -2.70 37.39 8.94
CA VAL A 120 -1.89 38.43 8.30
C VAL A 120 -0.42 38.05 8.24
N PHE A 121 0.15 37.67 9.38
CA PHE A 121 1.59 37.35 9.49
C PHE A 121 1.92 35.90 9.13
N ARG A 122 0.91 35.06 8.83
CA ARG A 122 1.04 33.64 8.46
C ARG A 122 1.90 32.83 9.45
N GLN A 123 1.90 33.23 10.73
CA GLN A 123 2.71 32.60 11.75
C GLN A 123 2.22 31.19 12.08
N LEU A 124 3.13 30.20 12.05
CA LEU A 124 2.81 28.80 12.32
C LEU A 124 2.59 28.55 13.82
N ASP A 125 1.62 27.70 14.14
CA ASP A 125 1.42 27.17 15.49
C ASP A 125 2.24 25.89 15.72
N LYS A 126 3.55 26.08 15.86
CA LYS A 126 4.48 24.96 16.09
C LYS A 126 4.15 24.17 17.36
N LYS A 127 3.60 24.82 18.40
CA LYS A 127 3.23 24.15 19.65
C LYS A 127 2.09 23.17 19.45
N GLN A 128 1.04 23.60 18.76
CA GLN A 128 -0.10 22.74 18.43
C GLN A 128 0.30 21.60 17.48
N MET A 129 1.08 21.88 16.43
CA MET A 129 1.61 20.86 15.52
C MET A 129 2.39 19.80 16.27
N ARG A 130 3.30 20.17 17.19
CA ARG A 130 4.08 19.21 17.99
C ARG A 130 3.21 18.35 18.89
N ARG A 131 2.19 18.94 19.53
CA ARG A 131 1.25 18.20 20.37
C ARG A 131 0.48 17.14 19.55
N LEU A 132 -0.12 17.55 18.44
CA LEU A 132 -0.90 16.66 17.58
C LEU A 132 -0.02 15.58 16.95
N ALA A 133 1.19 15.92 16.50
CA ALA A 133 2.14 14.93 16.00
C ALA A 133 2.49 13.88 17.05
N ALA A 134 2.72 14.30 18.30
CA ALA A 134 3.00 13.39 19.41
C ALA A 134 1.80 12.49 19.74
N GLU A 135 0.58 12.99 19.67
CA GLU A 135 -0.66 12.22 19.87
C GLU A 135 -0.82 11.17 18.77
N GLN A 136 -0.64 11.54 17.50
CA GLN A 136 -0.75 10.63 16.35
C GLN A 136 0.32 9.53 16.40
N MET A 137 1.58 9.89 16.67
CA MET A 137 2.66 8.91 16.78
C MET A 137 2.43 7.94 17.94
N ARG A 138 1.96 8.41 19.09
CA ARG A 138 1.59 7.53 20.22
C ARG A 138 0.43 6.60 19.90
N GLY A 139 -0.58 7.08 19.19
CA GLY A 139 -1.71 6.28 18.72
C GLY A 139 -1.28 5.13 17.81
N LEU A 140 -0.17 5.30 17.09
CA LEU A 140 0.46 4.28 16.25
C LEU A 140 1.54 3.48 16.98
N GLY A 141 1.77 3.71 18.30
CA GLY A 141 2.81 3.04 19.08
C GLY A 141 4.23 3.39 18.64
N ILE A 142 4.42 4.57 18.04
CA ILE A 142 5.75 5.03 17.64
C ILE A 142 6.33 5.86 18.79
N HIS A 143 7.43 5.36 19.37
CA HIS A 143 8.13 6.02 20.46
C HIS A 143 9.23 6.93 19.89
N THR A 144 9.15 8.22 20.18
CA THR A 144 10.18 9.21 19.86
C THR A 144 10.59 9.96 21.12
N ARG A 145 11.84 10.41 21.19
CA ARG A 145 12.32 11.25 22.30
C ARG A 145 11.58 12.60 22.32
N SER A 146 11.38 13.18 21.15
CA SER A 146 10.66 14.43 20.97
C SER A 146 10.23 14.59 19.51
N THR A 147 9.03 15.14 19.29
CA THR A 147 8.57 15.52 17.94
C THR A 147 9.28 16.76 17.38
N SER A 148 10.11 17.43 18.18
CA SER A 148 11.02 18.50 17.73
C SER A 148 12.40 18.00 17.31
N GLN A 149 12.62 16.68 17.33
CA GLN A 149 13.87 16.10 16.83
C GLN A 149 13.97 16.24 15.30
N ALA A 150 15.12 16.68 14.81
CA ALA A 150 15.38 16.79 13.36
C ALA A 150 15.41 15.40 12.73
N VAL A 151 14.73 15.26 11.58
CA VAL A 151 14.58 13.95 10.92
C VAL A 151 15.91 13.40 10.40
N GLU A 152 16.88 14.24 10.09
CA GLU A 152 18.25 13.81 9.71
C GLU A 152 18.93 12.93 10.77
N THR A 153 18.59 13.13 12.06
CA THR A 153 19.17 12.38 13.19
C THR A 153 18.49 11.00 13.44
N LEU A 154 17.46 10.69 12.68
CA LEU A 154 16.73 9.44 12.77
C LEU A 154 17.38 8.32 11.95
N SER A 155 17.25 7.06 12.40
CA SER A 155 17.59 5.90 11.59
C SER A 155 16.67 5.77 10.36
N GLY A 156 17.07 4.94 9.39
CA GLY A 156 16.24 4.65 8.21
C GLY A 156 14.83 4.19 8.59
N GLY A 157 14.72 3.21 9.48
CA GLY A 157 13.43 2.69 9.96
C GLY A 157 12.61 3.73 10.72
N GLN A 158 13.25 4.62 11.49
CA GLN A 158 12.55 5.72 12.16
C GLN A 158 12.03 6.76 11.16
N ARG A 159 12.79 7.08 10.12
CA ARG A 159 12.32 7.95 9.03
C ARG A 159 11.13 7.34 8.32
N GLN A 160 11.19 6.05 8.03
CA GLN A 160 10.09 5.30 7.43
C GLN A 160 8.84 5.35 8.32
N ALA A 161 9.00 5.14 9.64
CA ALA A 161 7.91 5.23 10.59
C ALA A 161 7.25 6.63 10.60
N VAL A 162 8.02 7.71 10.47
CA VAL A 162 7.50 9.08 10.34
C VAL A 162 6.70 9.25 9.05
N ALA A 163 7.18 8.70 7.91
CA ALA A 163 6.47 8.76 6.63
C ALA A 163 5.13 8.02 6.68
N VAL A 164 5.12 6.80 7.23
CA VAL A 164 3.89 6.01 7.42
C VAL A 164 2.93 6.70 8.39
N ALA A 165 3.44 7.22 9.51
CA ALA A 165 2.61 7.97 10.47
C ALA A 165 1.99 9.23 9.85
N ARG A 166 2.73 9.96 9.02
CA ARG A 166 2.19 11.08 8.26
C ARG A 166 1.05 10.65 7.34
N ALA A 167 1.23 9.57 6.58
CA ALA A 167 0.18 9.07 5.70
C ALA A 167 -1.06 8.60 6.48
N ALA A 168 -0.89 7.89 7.58
CA ALA A 168 -1.98 7.45 8.45
C ALA A 168 -2.72 8.63 9.10
N ALA A 169 -1.98 9.69 9.49
CA ALA A 169 -2.56 10.88 10.13
C ALA A 169 -3.52 11.65 9.21
N TRP A 170 -3.27 11.62 7.90
CA TRP A 170 -4.04 12.37 6.91
C TRP A 170 -4.89 11.50 6.01
N GLY A 171 -4.58 10.21 5.89
CA GLY A 171 -5.42 9.22 5.23
C GLY A 171 -6.74 9.05 5.95
N ARG A 172 -7.84 9.04 5.20
CA ARG A 172 -9.19 8.83 5.76
C ARG A 172 -9.81 7.54 5.25
N LYS A 173 -9.32 7.02 4.12
CA LYS A 173 -9.87 5.83 3.46
C LYS A 173 -8.80 4.83 3.09
N VAL A 174 -7.77 5.29 2.37
CA VAL A 174 -6.73 4.43 1.80
C VAL A 174 -5.35 5.02 2.06
N VAL A 175 -4.42 4.17 2.45
CA VAL A 175 -2.98 4.46 2.52
C VAL A 175 -2.26 3.54 1.54
N ILE A 176 -1.46 4.10 0.65
CA ILE A 176 -0.66 3.37 -0.31
C ILE A 176 0.81 3.50 0.10
N LEU A 177 1.49 2.37 0.25
CA LEU A 177 2.88 2.28 0.68
C LEU A 177 3.70 1.58 -0.41
N ASP A 178 4.61 2.32 -1.03
CA ASP A 178 5.45 1.81 -2.11
C ASP A 178 6.83 1.45 -1.56
N GLU A 179 7.09 0.16 -1.45
CA GLU A 179 8.32 -0.44 -0.91
C GLU A 179 8.75 0.12 0.47
N PRO A 180 7.87 0.10 1.48
CA PRO A 180 8.13 0.78 2.75
C PRO A 180 9.25 0.15 3.59
N THR A 181 9.75 -1.00 3.21
CA THR A 181 10.80 -1.75 3.93
C THR A 181 12.10 -1.86 3.15
N ALA A 182 12.14 -1.27 1.95
CA ALA A 182 13.35 -1.29 1.12
C ALA A 182 14.56 -0.68 1.88
N ALA A 183 15.70 -1.37 1.79
CA ALA A 183 16.97 -0.97 2.42
C ALA A 183 16.94 -0.88 3.97
N LEU A 184 16.00 -1.55 4.64
CA LEU A 184 15.94 -1.67 6.10
C LEU A 184 16.54 -3.01 6.56
N GLY A 185 17.10 -3.02 7.77
CA GLY A 185 17.51 -4.24 8.44
C GLY A 185 16.29 -5.04 8.93
N VAL A 186 16.49 -6.32 9.28
CA VAL A 186 15.42 -7.25 9.67
C VAL A 186 14.56 -6.70 10.82
N ARG A 187 15.20 -6.07 11.80
CA ARG A 187 14.52 -5.53 12.99
C ARG A 187 13.66 -4.31 12.64
N GLU A 188 14.18 -3.41 11.84
CA GLU A 188 13.48 -2.21 11.36
C GLU A 188 12.31 -2.60 10.44
N THR A 189 12.52 -3.56 9.55
CA THR A 189 11.46 -4.14 8.71
C THR A 189 10.29 -4.63 9.56
N GLN A 190 10.53 -5.44 10.58
CA GLN A 190 9.47 -5.95 11.45
C GLN A 190 8.70 -4.80 12.14
N GLN A 191 9.40 -3.76 12.60
CA GLN A 191 8.77 -2.59 13.22
C GLN A 191 7.86 -1.84 12.24
N VAL A 192 8.26 -1.71 10.97
CA VAL A 192 7.45 -1.07 9.93
C VAL A 192 6.24 -1.95 9.59
N LEU A 193 6.40 -3.26 9.47
CA LEU A 193 5.28 -4.18 9.23
C LEU A 193 4.25 -4.13 10.37
N ASP A 194 4.69 -4.10 11.62
CA ASP A 194 3.82 -3.96 12.78
C ASP A 194 3.10 -2.59 12.80
N LEU A 195 3.77 -1.54 12.35
CA LEU A 195 3.15 -0.24 12.17
C LEU A 195 2.07 -0.26 11.09
N ILE A 196 2.29 -0.91 9.96
CA ILE A 196 1.30 -1.07 8.89
C ILE A 196 0.06 -1.81 9.39
N ARG A 197 0.23 -2.86 10.19
CA ARG A 197 -0.90 -3.55 10.84
C ARG A 197 -1.73 -2.60 11.71
N ARG A 198 -1.07 -1.77 12.53
CA ARG A 198 -1.76 -0.77 13.38
C ARG A 198 -2.50 0.28 12.56
N VAL A 199 -1.96 0.69 11.42
CA VAL A 199 -2.63 1.61 10.49
C VAL A 199 -3.93 0.98 9.97
N ARG A 200 -3.91 -0.30 9.56
CA ARG A 200 -5.12 -1.03 9.18
C ARG A 200 -6.10 -1.15 10.36
N ASP A 201 -5.61 -1.48 11.54
CA ASP A 201 -6.44 -1.69 12.74
C ASP A 201 -7.14 -0.39 13.20
N GLN A 202 -6.65 0.78 12.76
CA GLN A 202 -7.35 2.07 12.90
C GLN A 202 -8.47 2.26 11.86
N GLY A 203 -8.76 1.26 11.01
CA GLY A 203 -9.84 1.27 10.02
C GLY A 203 -9.43 1.77 8.64
N LEU A 204 -8.15 2.03 8.40
CA LEU A 204 -7.65 2.40 7.08
C LEU A 204 -7.43 1.17 6.21
N SER A 205 -7.77 1.27 4.94
CA SER A 205 -7.41 0.24 3.96
C SER A 205 -6.00 0.52 3.44
N VAL A 206 -5.16 -0.51 3.33
CA VAL A 206 -3.75 -0.35 2.99
C VAL A 206 -3.43 -1.08 1.69
N VAL A 207 -2.77 -0.40 0.76
CA VAL A 207 -2.11 -1.02 -0.40
C VAL A 207 -0.61 -1.05 -0.11
N LEU A 208 -0.05 -2.24 -0.10
CA LEU A 208 1.37 -2.48 0.10
C LEU A 208 2.02 -2.96 -1.19
N ILE A 209 2.91 -2.17 -1.79
CA ILE A 209 3.74 -2.64 -2.88
C ILE A 209 5.05 -3.16 -2.25
N SER A 210 5.39 -4.40 -2.52
CA SER A 210 6.65 -5.00 -2.10
C SER A 210 7.10 -6.09 -3.08
N HIS A 211 8.40 -6.24 -3.20
CA HIS A 211 9.03 -7.36 -3.91
C HIS A 211 9.48 -8.47 -2.94
N SER A 212 9.42 -8.23 -1.64
CA SER A 212 9.77 -9.18 -0.59
C SER A 212 8.59 -10.11 -0.28
N MET A 213 8.57 -11.29 -0.88
CA MET A 213 7.51 -12.28 -0.65
C MET A 213 7.34 -12.65 0.85
N PRO A 214 8.41 -12.87 1.63
CA PRO A 214 8.25 -13.14 3.07
C PRO A 214 7.49 -12.04 3.81
N GLU A 215 7.74 -10.76 3.50
CA GLU A 215 7.03 -9.64 4.11
C GLU A 215 5.56 -9.59 3.69
N VAL A 216 5.30 -9.80 2.39
CA VAL A 216 3.93 -9.86 1.84
C VAL A 216 3.13 -10.95 2.54
N PHE A 217 3.66 -12.16 2.63
CA PHE A 217 3.00 -13.29 3.29
C PHE A 217 2.82 -13.09 4.80
N ALA A 218 3.68 -12.28 5.43
CA ALA A 218 3.59 -12.00 6.86
C ALA A 218 2.41 -11.08 7.21
N ILE A 219 1.99 -10.15 6.34
CA ILE A 219 1.02 -9.12 6.73
C ILE A 219 -0.19 -8.94 5.81
N ALA A 220 -0.13 -9.40 4.56
CA ALA A 220 -1.21 -9.18 3.61
C ALA A 220 -2.43 -10.07 3.92
N ASP A 221 -3.63 -9.51 3.78
CA ASP A 221 -4.87 -10.26 3.80
C ASP A 221 -5.16 -10.91 2.44
N ARG A 222 -4.86 -10.18 1.35
CA ARG A 222 -4.88 -10.66 -0.04
C ARG A 222 -3.67 -10.14 -0.80
N ILE A 223 -3.32 -10.85 -1.88
CA ILE A 223 -2.22 -10.53 -2.78
C ILE A 223 -2.78 -10.32 -4.18
N HIS A 224 -2.61 -9.12 -4.73
CA HIS A 224 -2.88 -8.78 -6.12
C HIS A 224 -1.61 -9.04 -6.94
N ILE A 225 -1.65 -10.03 -7.79
CA ILE A 225 -0.55 -10.35 -8.70
C ILE A 225 -0.74 -9.55 -10.00
N HIS A 226 0.17 -8.61 -10.23
CA HIS A 226 0.18 -7.77 -11.43
C HIS A 226 1.24 -8.26 -12.42
N ARG A 227 0.85 -8.52 -13.65
CA ARG A 227 1.74 -9.05 -14.69
C ARG A 227 1.40 -8.49 -16.06
N LEU A 228 2.41 -8.03 -16.81
CA LEU A 228 2.27 -7.50 -18.18
C LEU A 228 1.15 -6.44 -18.30
N GLY A 229 1.09 -5.52 -17.33
CA GLY A 229 0.11 -4.43 -17.33
C GLY A 229 -1.32 -4.84 -16.99
N ARG A 230 -1.56 -6.04 -16.47
CA ARG A 230 -2.90 -6.55 -16.11
C ARG A 230 -2.89 -7.22 -14.74
N ARG A 231 -4.07 -7.34 -14.14
CA ARG A 231 -4.27 -8.22 -12.99
C ARG A 231 -4.23 -9.66 -13.44
N ALA A 232 -3.20 -10.42 -13.02
CA ALA A 232 -3.12 -11.85 -13.28
C ALA A 232 -4.04 -12.62 -12.33
N ALA A 233 -3.96 -12.36 -11.02
CA ALA A 233 -4.80 -13.01 -10.02
C ALA A 233 -4.93 -12.16 -8.75
N ILE A 234 -5.93 -12.50 -7.91
CA ILE A 234 -5.98 -12.11 -6.49
C ILE A 234 -6.06 -13.40 -5.68
N VAL A 235 -5.15 -13.56 -4.73
CA VAL A 235 -5.03 -14.77 -3.91
C VAL A 235 -4.93 -14.42 -2.43
N SER A 236 -5.18 -15.42 -1.56
CA SER A 236 -4.95 -15.28 -0.12
C SER A 236 -3.64 -15.96 0.27
N PRO A 237 -2.75 -15.31 1.03
CA PRO A 237 -1.52 -15.93 1.52
C PRO A 237 -1.79 -17.09 2.51
N ARG A 238 -3.04 -17.23 2.99
CA ARG A 238 -3.45 -18.33 3.88
C ARG A 238 -3.72 -19.64 3.14
N THR A 239 -4.03 -19.55 1.85
CA THR A 239 -4.47 -20.71 1.03
C THR A 239 -3.57 -20.96 -0.18
N THR A 240 -2.65 -20.07 -0.48
CA THR A 240 -1.77 -20.15 -1.65
C THR A 240 -0.32 -20.21 -1.21
N ALA A 241 0.46 -21.12 -1.77
CA ALA A 241 1.89 -21.21 -1.48
C ALA A 241 2.67 -20.02 -2.08
N MET A 242 3.74 -19.62 -1.44
CA MET A 242 4.61 -18.53 -1.93
C MET A 242 5.20 -18.86 -3.30
N SER A 243 5.59 -20.12 -3.53
CA SER A 243 6.08 -20.61 -4.82
C SER A 243 5.09 -20.37 -5.95
N ASP A 244 3.79 -20.58 -5.68
CA ASP A 244 2.74 -20.45 -6.69
C ASP A 244 2.50 -18.99 -7.05
N VAL A 245 2.54 -18.08 -6.07
CA VAL A 245 2.50 -16.63 -6.31
C VAL A 245 3.65 -16.20 -7.21
N VAL A 246 4.88 -16.65 -6.92
CA VAL A 246 6.06 -16.37 -7.74
C VAL A 246 5.93 -17.00 -9.14
N ALA A 247 5.41 -18.22 -9.24
CA ALA A 247 5.20 -18.88 -10.53
C ALA A 247 4.19 -18.13 -11.42
N VAL A 248 3.13 -17.57 -10.84
CA VAL A 248 2.19 -16.71 -11.60
C VAL A 248 2.81 -15.37 -11.96
N MET A 249 3.59 -14.75 -11.08
CA MET A 249 4.31 -13.50 -11.36
C MET A 249 5.23 -13.65 -12.57
N THR A 250 6.00 -14.72 -12.63
CA THR A 250 6.95 -15.00 -13.73
C THR A 250 6.27 -15.57 -14.96
N GLY A 251 5.05 -16.09 -14.82
CA GLY A 251 4.28 -16.75 -15.89
C GLY A 251 4.62 -18.22 -16.08
N ALA A 252 5.32 -18.83 -15.15
CA ALA A 252 5.56 -20.28 -15.11
C ALA A 252 4.27 -21.05 -14.81
N LEU A 253 3.32 -20.42 -14.07
CA LEU A 253 1.99 -20.96 -13.81
C LEU A 253 0.92 -19.99 -14.35
N LYS A 254 -0.11 -20.54 -15.00
CA LYS A 254 -1.29 -19.76 -15.39
C LYS A 254 -2.20 -19.53 -14.19
N PRO A 255 -2.92 -18.38 -14.11
CA PRO A 255 -3.84 -18.08 -13.00
C PRO A 255 -4.91 -19.17 -12.77
N ASP A 256 -5.39 -19.80 -13.84
CA ASP A 256 -6.39 -20.87 -13.79
C ASP A 256 -5.89 -22.12 -13.02
N GLY A 257 -4.58 -22.35 -13.02
CA GLY A 257 -3.94 -23.41 -12.24
C GLY A 257 -4.03 -23.21 -10.72
N LEU A 258 -4.08 -21.95 -10.25
CA LEU A 258 -4.30 -21.63 -8.83
C LEU A 258 -5.71 -21.99 -8.37
N VAL A 259 -6.71 -21.79 -9.22
CA VAL A 259 -8.11 -22.11 -8.91
C VAL A 259 -8.29 -23.64 -8.77
N SER A 260 -7.63 -24.43 -9.60
CA SER A 260 -7.63 -25.90 -9.51
C SER A 260 -6.98 -26.40 -8.22
N ALA A 261 -5.88 -25.78 -7.79
CA ALA A 261 -5.20 -26.13 -6.53
C ALA A 261 -6.03 -25.75 -5.28
N LEU A 262 -6.82 -24.68 -5.35
CA LEU A 262 -7.73 -24.25 -4.28
C LEU A 262 -8.99 -25.09 -4.18
N LEU A 263 -9.43 -25.74 -5.28
CA LEU A 263 -10.59 -26.64 -5.35
C LEU A 263 -10.21 -28.09 -5.07
N ALA A 264 -8.92 -28.45 -5.15
CA ALA A 264 -8.46 -29.77 -4.70
C ALA A 264 -8.65 -29.89 -3.19
N SER A 265 -9.48 -30.86 -2.80
CA SER A 265 -9.77 -31.08 -1.37
C SER A 265 -8.50 -31.51 -0.62
N PRO A 266 -8.38 -31.24 0.70
CA PRO A 266 -7.23 -31.71 1.51
C PRO A 266 -7.00 -33.22 1.48
N ALA A 267 -7.97 -34.00 1.01
CA ALA A 267 -7.86 -35.44 0.81
C ALA A 267 -7.13 -35.80 -0.49
N GLU A 268 -7.25 -35.00 -1.55
CA GLU A 268 -6.57 -35.24 -2.83
C GLU A 268 -5.06 -34.87 -2.75
N LEU A 269 -4.73 -33.81 -2.03
CA LEU A 269 -3.33 -33.42 -1.79
C LEU A 269 -2.56 -34.49 -1.00
N ARG A 270 -3.20 -35.18 -0.03
CA ARG A 270 -2.58 -36.29 0.70
C ARG A 270 -2.44 -37.57 -0.12
N SER A 271 -3.19 -37.74 -1.19
CA SER A 271 -3.07 -38.88 -2.10
C SER A 271 -1.92 -38.74 -3.11
N GLU A 272 -1.60 -37.51 -3.51
CA GLU A 272 -0.44 -37.23 -4.38
C GLU A 272 0.90 -37.35 -3.63
N GLU A 273 0.97 -36.84 -2.39
CA GLU A 273 2.18 -37.02 -1.56
C GLU A 273 2.50 -38.52 -1.31
N ARG A 274 1.49 -39.37 -1.18
CA ARG A 274 1.71 -40.83 -1.07
C ARG A 274 2.13 -41.49 -2.38
N ARG A 275 1.75 -40.96 -3.55
CA ARG A 275 2.19 -41.50 -4.83
C ARG A 275 3.65 -41.13 -5.13
N VAL A 276 4.06 -39.90 -4.84
CA VAL A 276 5.46 -39.48 -5.08
C VAL A 276 6.42 -40.16 -4.10
N GLY A 277 5.99 -40.48 -2.86
CA GLY A 277 6.79 -41.21 -1.90
C GLY A 277 7.00 -42.69 -2.19
N THR A 278 6.23 -43.30 -3.09
CA THR A 278 6.34 -44.72 -3.48
C THR A 278 7.17 -44.94 -4.75
N GLU A 279 7.38 -43.90 -5.57
CA GLU A 279 8.22 -44.02 -6.79
C GLU A 279 9.73 -43.80 -6.54
N CYS A 280 10.15 -43.42 -5.34
CA CYS A 280 11.57 -43.26 -4.97
C CYS A 280 12.18 -44.46 -4.24
N LEU A 281 11.53 -45.62 -4.25
CA LEU A 281 12.00 -46.84 -3.57
C LEU A 281 12.14 -48.06 -4.49
N TYR A 282 12.56 -47.84 -5.73
CA TYR A 282 13.07 -48.92 -6.60
C TYR A 282 14.27 -48.44 -7.41
#